data_727482698efbee44c4363d802a8161c1
#
_entry.id   727482698efbee44c4363d802a8161c1
#
_cell.length_a   1.000
_cell.length_b   1.000
_cell.length_c   1.000
_cell.angle_alpha   90.00
_cell.angle_beta   90.00
_cell.angle_gamma   90.00
#
_symmetry.space_group_name_H-M   'P 1'
#
loop_
_entity.id
_entity.type
_entity.pdbx_description
1 polymer ?
#
loop_
_entity_poly.entity_id
_entity_poly.type
_entity_poly.pdbx_seq_one_letter_code
_entity_poly.pdbx_strand_id
1 'polypeptide(L)'
;DRYHPQILYFDWWIQQEAAKPYLKKAAAYYYNRAAEWNEEVAIDYKFDAYMFGTAVPDIERGQMADIKPYFWQTDTAIALNSWCYTENNDFRPAGDIICDLVDIVSKNGALLLNVGPKADGTISDEDTAVLTAIGDWMQVNGEAIYDTHVWRTFGEGPTKVQDGGFSDGVKKNFTGEDFRFTAKDDTLFAIALKVNDNGEYHIRSLRMQEHTAGTVYHGLVESVSVLGTDDAPVWTRDENGLHIKTNYTSDKPITFKIKLN
;
A
#
# COMPACT_ATOMS: atom_id res chain seq x y z
N ASP A 1 0.25 -19.21 -22.98
CA ASP A 1 -0.67 -20.24 -23.48
C ASP A 1 -0.92 -21.39 -22.50
N ARG A 2 0.06 -21.80 -21.71
CA ARG A 2 -0.12 -22.97 -20.82
C ARG A 2 -0.59 -22.59 -19.41
N TYR A 3 -0.14 -21.46 -18.90
CA TYR A 3 -0.32 -21.07 -17.49
C TYR A 3 -1.22 -19.85 -17.30
N HIS A 4 -1.59 -19.16 -18.38
CA HIS A 4 -2.42 -17.96 -18.38
C HIS A 4 -2.04 -16.97 -17.25
N PRO A 5 -0.80 -16.45 -17.22
CA PRO A 5 -0.42 -15.54 -16.16
C PRO A 5 -1.23 -14.24 -16.27
N GLN A 6 -1.72 -13.73 -15.16
CA GLN A 6 -2.42 -12.45 -15.11
C GLN A 6 -1.47 -11.24 -15.06
N ILE A 7 -0.23 -11.46 -14.61
CA ILE A 7 0.80 -10.43 -14.56
C ILE A 7 2.03 -10.92 -15.33
N LEU A 8 2.54 -10.08 -16.22
CA LEU A 8 3.81 -10.28 -16.91
C LEU A 8 4.76 -9.15 -16.54
N TYR A 9 5.70 -9.45 -15.65
CA TYR A 9 6.67 -8.51 -15.15
C TYR A 9 7.94 -8.50 -15.99
N PHE A 10 8.39 -7.29 -16.39
CA PHE A 10 9.66 -7.07 -17.06
C PHE A 10 10.56 -6.16 -16.21
N ASP A 11 11.75 -6.66 -15.89
CA ASP A 11 12.78 -5.87 -15.26
C ASP A 11 13.44 -4.88 -16.25
N TRP A 12 14.32 -4.02 -15.78
CA TRP A 12 14.88 -2.83 -16.44
C TRP A 12 15.64 -3.10 -17.76
N TRP A 13 16.10 -4.31 -18.03
CA TRP A 13 16.88 -4.65 -19.22
C TRP A 13 16.20 -4.36 -20.56
N ILE A 14 14.88 -4.32 -20.60
CA ILE A 14 14.09 -4.22 -21.84
C ILE A 14 13.92 -2.78 -22.35
N GLN A 15 14.38 -1.77 -21.64
CA GLN A 15 14.25 -0.34 -22.03
C GLN A 15 15.11 0.04 -23.23
N GLN A 16 16.08 -0.81 -23.61
CA GLN A 16 16.98 -0.55 -24.71
C GLN A 16 16.23 -0.40 -26.04
N GLU A 17 16.69 0.51 -26.91
CA GLU A 17 16.05 0.81 -28.19
C GLU A 17 15.87 -0.43 -29.06
N ALA A 18 16.86 -1.33 -29.08
CA ALA A 18 16.79 -2.59 -29.80
C ALA A 18 15.64 -3.51 -29.37
N ALA A 19 15.16 -3.40 -28.13
CA ALA A 19 14.05 -4.19 -27.60
C ALA A 19 12.67 -3.64 -28.02
N LYS A 20 12.53 -2.34 -28.31
CA LYS A 20 11.25 -1.67 -28.56
C LYS A 20 10.36 -2.37 -29.61
N PRO A 21 10.84 -2.85 -30.77
CA PRO A 21 10.01 -3.57 -31.74
C PRO A 21 9.47 -4.91 -31.20
N TYR A 22 10.23 -5.56 -30.33
CA TYR A 22 9.84 -6.84 -29.74
C TYR A 22 8.84 -6.64 -28.60
N LEU A 23 8.98 -5.58 -27.81
CA LEU A 23 8.03 -5.21 -26.75
C LEU A 23 6.63 -4.96 -27.29
N LYS A 24 6.51 -4.26 -28.44
CA LYS A 24 5.22 -4.09 -29.13
C LYS A 24 4.59 -5.44 -29.50
N LYS A 25 5.39 -6.36 -30.05
CA LYS A 25 4.90 -7.68 -30.42
C LYS A 25 4.50 -8.51 -29.20
N ALA A 26 5.30 -8.45 -28.13
CA ALA A 26 5.02 -9.14 -26.88
C ALA A 26 3.71 -8.65 -26.25
N ALA A 27 3.52 -7.34 -26.15
CA ALA A 27 2.29 -6.75 -25.63
C ALA A 27 1.07 -7.13 -26.48
N ALA A 28 1.16 -6.98 -27.82
CA ALA A 28 0.07 -7.35 -28.72
C ALA A 28 -0.29 -8.84 -28.61
N TYR A 29 0.70 -9.71 -28.53
CA TYR A 29 0.48 -11.13 -28.33
C TYR A 29 -0.22 -11.41 -27.01
N TYR A 30 0.32 -10.88 -25.92
CA TYR A 30 -0.18 -11.15 -24.55
C TYR A 30 -1.60 -10.65 -24.35
N TYR A 31 -1.90 -9.41 -24.74
CA TYR A 31 -3.26 -8.85 -24.60
C TYR A 31 -4.28 -9.53 -25.51
N ASN A 32 -3.88 -9.94 -26.72
CA ASN A 32 -4.75 -10.73 -27.60
C ASN A 32 -5.04 -12.12 -27.01
N ARG A 33 -4.04 -12.77 -26.42
CA ARG A 33 -4.25 -14.06 -25.73
C ARG A 33 -5.16 -13.90 -24.51
N ALA A 34 -4.97 -12.85 -23.72
CA ALA A 34 -5.83 -12.53 -22.58
C ALA A 34 -7.30 -12.36 -22.99
N ALA A 35 -7.54 -11.66 -24.11
CA ALA A 35 -8.88 -11.53 -24.68
C ALA A 35 -9.49 -12.89 -25.10
N GLU A 36 -8.68 -13.79 -25.68
CA GLU A 36 -9.13 -15.15 -26.02
C GLU A 36 -9.42 -16.00 -24.77
N TRP A 37 -8.66 -15.80 -23.68
CA TRP A 37 -8.88 -16.49 -22.40
C TRP A 37 -10.04 -15.88 -21.60
N ASN A 38 -10.52 -14.70 -21.99
CA ASN A 38 -11.48 -13.90 -21.23
C ASN A 38 -10.99 -13.56 -19.81
N GLU A 39 -9.71 -13.17 -19.73
CA GLU A 39 -9.03 -12.79 -18.47
C GLU A 39 -8.51 -11.36 -18.52
N GLU A 40 -8.51 -10.69 -17.38
CA GLU A 40 -7.84 -9.41 -17.20
C GLU A 40 -6.36 -9.65 -16.91
N VAL A 41 -5.49 -8.91 -17.59
CA VAL A 41 -4.03 -9.06 -17.45
C VAL A 41 -3.33 -7.70 -17.42
N ALA A 42 -2.15 -7.68 -16.82
CA ALA A 42 -1.28 -6.51 -16.79
C ALA A 42 0.16 -6.85 -17.20
N ILE A 43 0.82 -5.88 -17.80
CA ILE A 43 2.28 -5.90 -17.98
C ILE A 43 2.86 -4.88 -17.03
N ASP A 44 3.84 -5.29 -16.21
CA ASP A 44 4.61 -4.39 -15.35
C ASP A 44 5.98 -4.13 -15.97
N TYR A 45 6.43 -2.88 -15.91
CA TYR A 45 7.68 -2.46 -16.54
C TYR A 45 8.40 -1.37 -15.75
N LYS A 46 9.72 -1.30 -15.90
CA LYS A 46 10.55 -0.23 -15.32
C LYS A 46 10.93 0.83 -16.35
N PHE A 47 11.12 2.04 -15.88
CA PHE A 47 11.56 3.23 -16.63
C PHE A 47 10.63 3.57 -17.82
N ASP A 48 11.19 3.64 -19.03
CA ASP A 48 10.51 4.01 -20.26
C ASP A 48 10.37 2.85 -21.27
N ALA A 49 10.41 1.59 -20.76
CA ALA A 49 10.35 0.41 -21.61
C ALA A 49 9.07 0.37 -22.45
N TYR A 50 7.92 0.71 -21.86
CA TYR A 50 6.64 0.86 -22.53
C TYR A 50 6.18 2.32 -22.54
N MET A 51 5.28 2.65 -23.46
CA MET A 51 4.62 3.95 -23.49
C MET A 51 3.71 4.09 -22.27
N PHE A 52 3.76 5.25 -21.63
CA PHE A 52 2.89 5.56 -20.50
C PHE A 52 1.42 5.28 -20.81
N GLY A 53 0.72 4.63 -19.88
CA GLY A 53 -0.69 4.25 -20.01
C GLY A 53 -0.94 2.93 -20.79
N THR A 54 0.10 2.27 -21.32
CA THR A 54 -0.05 0.96 -22.02
C THR A 54 0.28 -0.24 -21.15
N ALA A 55 0.92 -0.01 -20.01
CA ALA A 55 1.31 -1.01 -19.03
C ALA A 55 1.48 -0.34 -17.65
N VAL A 56 1.70 -1.10 -16.60
CA VAL A 56 1.85 -0.62 -15.22
C VAL A 56 3.31 -0.25 -14.96
N PRO A 57 3.63 1.00 -14.61
CA PRO A 57 4.99 1.36 -14.24
C PRO A 57 5.35 0.78 -12.87
N ASP A 58 6.55 0.23 -12.77
CA ASP A 58 7.13 -0.30 -11.54
C ASP A 58 8.33 0.54 -11.09
N ILE A 59 8.45 0.77 -9.78
CA ILE A 59 9.56 1.49 -9.14
C ILE A 59 10.31 0.55 -8.22
N GLU A 60 11.58 0.31 -8.51
CA GLU A 60 12.39 -0.57 -7.70
C GLU A 60 12.64 0.00 -6.30
N ARG A 61 12.28 -0.79 -5.26
CA ARG A 61 12.49 -0.47 -3.84
C ARG A 61 12.09 0.97 -3.49
N GLY A 62 11.00 1.44 -4.09
CA GLY A 62 10.66 2.84 -4.06
C GLY A 62 9.27 3.15 -3.53
N GLN A 63 8.99 4.43 -3.43
CA GLN A 63 7.68 4.95 -3.04
C GLN A 63 7.39 6.24 -3.79
N MET A 64 6.10 6.60 -3.82
CA MET A 64 5.63 7.88 -4.33
C MET A 64 5.35 8.84 -3.18
N ALA A 65 5.62 10.14 -3.40
CA ALA A 65 5.34 11.16 -2.40
C ALA A 65 3.84 11.46 -2.24
N ASP A 66 3.05 11.26 -3.31
CA ASP A 66 1.63 11.62 -3.37
C ASP A 66 0.83 10.63 -4.23
N ILE A 67 -0.51 10.75 -4.20
CA ILE A 67 -1.43 9.99 -5.04
C ILE A 67 -1.05 10.15 -6.51
N LYS A 68 -1.02 9.02 -7.23
CA LYS A 68 -0.87 9.01 -8.68
C LYS A 68 -2.24 8.81 -9.35
N PRO A 69 -2.53 9.53 -10.45
CA PRO A 69 -3.76 9.36 -11.21
C PRO A 69 -3.77 8.08 -12.07
N TYR A 70 -2.74 7.27 -11.98
CA TYR A 70 -2.56 5.99 -12.63
C TYR A 70 -2.12 4.94 -11.63
N PHE A 71 -2.44 3.68 -11.91
CA PHE A 71 -1.99 2.56 -11.08
C PHE A 71 -0.50 2.32 -11.32
N TRP A 72 0.23 2.00 -10.26
CA TRP A 72 1.67 1.74 -10.26
C TRP A 72 2.01 0.60 -9.32
N GLN A 73 3.18 0.00 -9.52
CA GLN A 73 3.72 -1.02 -8.65
C GLN A 73 5.05 -0.55 -8.05
N THR A 74 5.40 -1.09 -6.91
CA THR A 74 6.77 -1.12 -6.42
C THR A 74 7.14 -2.53 -6.02
N ASP A 75 8.30 -2.97 -6.43
CA ASP A 75 8.89 -4.21 -5.98
C ASP A 75 9.87 -3.93 -4.82
N THR A 76 9.84 -4.77 -3.80
CA THR A 76 10.81 -4.77 -2.70
C THR A 76 10.99 -6.17 -2.15
N ALA A 77 11.95 -6.36 -1.25
CA ALA A 77 12.21 -7.64 -0.62
C ALA A 77 12.03 -7.57 0.90
N ILE A 78 11.76 -8.71 1.53
CA ILE A 78 11.81 -8.85 2.99
C ILE A 78 13.23 -8.58 3.48
N ALA A 79 14.25 -9.05 2.75
CA ALA A 79 15.63 -8.73 3.05
C ALA A 79 16.04 -7.35 2.51
N LEU A 80 16.65 -6.53 3.38
CA LEU A 80 17.16 -5.20 3.02
C LEU A 80 18.33 -5.26 2.05
N ASN A 81 19.22 -6.22 2.25
CA ASN A 81 20.53 -6.30 1.60
C ASN A 81 20.59 -7.27 0.41
N SER A 82 19.49 -7.99 0.09
CA SER A 82 19.48 -8.96 -1.00
C SER A 82 18.09 -9.19 -1.58
N TRP A 83 18.04 -9.57 -2.87
CA TRP A 83 16.85 -10.15 -3.52
C TRP A 83 16.80 -11.67 -3.36
N CYS A 84 17.92 -12.29 -3.04
CA CYS A 84 18.08 -13.73 -2.92
C CYS A 84 18.29 -14.13 -1.48
N TYR A 85 18.08 -15.40 -1.18
CA TYR A 85 18.53 -15.97 0.08
C TYR A 85 20.06 -15.90 0.18
N THR A 86 20.55 -15.36 1.28
CA THR A 86 21.94 -15.46 1.72
C THR A 86 21.98 -15.77 3.22
N GLU A 87 23.07 -16.35 3.71
CA GLU A 87 23.24 -16.68 5.13
C GLU A 87 23.30 -15.44 6.06
N ASN A 88 23.51 -14.25 5.48
CA ASN A 88 23.66 -12.99 6.19
C ASN A 88 22.62 -11.95 5.72
N ASN A 89 21.37 -12.36 5.54
CA ASN A 89 20.30 -11.43 5.23
C ASN A 89 19.91 -10.56 6.44
N ASP A 90 19.74 -9.27 6.21
CA ASP A 90 19.14 -8.33 7.14
C ASP A 90 17.65 -8.23 6.85
N PHE A 91 16.81 -8.78 7.73
CA PHE A 91 15.37 -8.83 7.52
C PHE A 91 14.66 -7.56 8.01
N ARG A 92 13.72 -7.10 7.22
CA ARG A 92 12.85 -5.97 7.58
C ARG A 92 11.81 -6.41 8.61
N PRO A 93 11.54 -5.59 9.65
CA PRO A 93 10.41 -5.83 10.54
C PRO A 93 9.08 -5.86 9.76
N ALA A 94 8.20 -6.80 10.09
CA ALA A 94 6.88 -6.91 9.46
C ALA A 94 6.06 -5.60 9.57
N GLY A 95 6.16 -4.90 10.71
CA GLY A 95 5.49 -3.61 10.91
C GLY A 95 5.93 -2.53 9.91
N ASP A 96 7.20 -2.49 9.53
CA ASP A 96 7.72 -1.54 8.54
C ASP A 96 7.20 -1.87 7.14
N ILE A 97 7.14 -3.16 6.79
CA ILE A 97 6.57 -3.61 5.50
C ILE A 97 5.06 -3.33 5.43
N ILE A 98 4.33 -3.51 6.53
CA ILE A 98 2.91 -3.16 6.62
C ILE A 98 2.71 -1.65 6.45
N CYS A 99 3.53 -0.81 7.09
CA CYS A 99 3.48 0.63 6.88
C CYS A 99 3.73 1.01 5.41
N ASP A 100 4.69 0.35 4.76
CA ASP A 100 4.95 0.56 3.34
C ASP A 100 3.77 0.12 2.46
N LEU A 101 3.21 -1.06 2.70
CA LEU A 101 2.01 -1.54 1.99
C LEU A 101 0.86 -0.53 2.09
N VAL A 102 0.57 -0.06 3.30
CA VAL A 102 -0.49 0.90 3.57
C VAL A 102 -0.23 2.24 2.87
N ASP A 103 1.01 2.74 2.91
CA ASP A 103 1.42 3.97 2.23
C ASP A 103 1.27 3.85 0.71
N ILE A 104 1.72 2.75 0.13
CA ILE A 104 1.66 2.46 -1.31
C ILE A 104 0.21 2.40 -1.79
N VAL A 105 -0.64 1.62 -1.12
CA VAL A 105 -2.06 1.45 -1.49
C VAL A 105 -2.82 2.77 -1.38
N SER A 106 -2.56 3.57 -0.34
CA SER A 106 -3.18 4.89 -0.18
C SER A 106 -2.84 5.89 -1.30
N LYS A 107 -1.83 5.60 -2.11
CA LYS A 107 -1.34 6.41 -3.23
C LYS A 107 -1.61 5.80 -4.61
N ASN A 108 -2.53 4.83 -4.69
CA ASN A 108 -2.93 4.11 -5.92
C ASN A 108 -1.88 3.11 -6.42
N GLY A 109 -1.10 2.54 -5.51
CA GLY A 109 -0.05 1.57 -5.85
C GLY A 109 -0.32 0.17 -5.36
N ALA A 110 0.49 -0.78 -5.86
CA ALA A 110 0.58 -2.16 -5.39
C ALA A 110 2.00 -2.49 -4.94
N LEU A 111 2.10 -3.38 -3.97
CA LEU A 111 3.37 -3.89 -3.46
C LEU A 111 3.62 -5.30 -4.00
N LEU A 112 4.73 -5.49 -4.71
CA LEU A 112 5.30 -6.81 -5.02
C LEU A 112 6.40 -7.12 -3.99
N LEU A 113 6.10 -8.03 -3.05
CA LEU A 113 7.02 -8.40 -1.98
C LEU A 113 7.78 -9.66 -2.34
N ASN A 114 9.09 -9.53 -2.57
CA ASN A 114 9.98 -10.63 -2.87
C ASN A 114 10.40 -11.40 -1.62
N VAL A 115 10.44 -12.71 -1.77
CA VAL A 115 10.96 -13.67 -0.79
C VAL A 115 12.08 -14.47 -1.45
N GLY A 116 13.22 -14.61 -0.78
CA GLY A 116 14.38 -15.35 -1.30
C GLY A 116 14.37 -16.82 -0.88
N PRO A 117 13.94 -17.78 -1.72
CA PRO A 117 13.98 -19.19 -1.36
C PRO A 117 15.43 -19.71 -1.24
N LYS A 118 15.63 -20.69 -0.36
CA LYS A 118 16.88 -21.46 -0.27
C LYS A 118 17.08 -22.32 -1.51
N ALA A 119 18.29 -22.86 -1.68
CA ALA A 119 18.64 -23.68 -2.85
C ALA A 119 17.79 -24.96 -3.01
N ASP A 120 17.23 -25.47 -1.92
CA ASP A 120 16.32 -26.62 -1.91
C ASP A 120 14.84 -26.24 -2.15
N GLY A 121 14.55 -24.94 -2.35
CA GLY A 121 13.21 -24.41 -2.57
C GLY A 121 12.43 -24.10 -1.29
N THR A 122 13.01 -24.31 -0.11
CA THR A 122 12.36 -23.93 1.16
C THR A 122 12.50 -22.45 1.45
N ILE A 123 11.60 -21.91 2.27
CA ILE A 123 11.64 -20.53 2.76
C ILE A 123 12.32 -20.53 4.13
N SER A 124 13.07 -19.48 4.44
CA SER A 124 13.73 -19.34 5.75
C SER A 124 12.73 -19.15 6.89
N ASP A 125 13.12 -19.47 8.10
CA ASP A 125 12.26 -19.26 9.27
C ASP A 125 12.00 -17.77 9.51
N GLU A 126 12.98 -16.92 9.21
CA GLU A 126 12.89 -15.46 9.32
C GLU A 126 11.89 -14.90 8.30
N ASP A 127 12.00 -15.27 7.01
CA ASP A 127 11.02 -14.87 5.99
C ASP A 127 9.62 -15.36 6.36
N THR A 128 9.51 -16.61 6.83
CA THR A 128 8.23 -17.21 7.25
C THR A 128 7.61 -16.44 8.40
N ALA A 129 8.41 -16.04 9.41
CA ALA A 129 7.92 -15.25 10.53
C ALA A 129 7.39 -13.88 10.10
N VAL A 130 8.12 -13.20 9.20
CA VAL A 130 7.67 -11.90 8.65
C VAL A 130 6.38 -12.05 7.84
N LEU A 131 6.31 -13.04 6.95
CA LEU A 131 5.10 -13.30 6.14
C LEU A 131 3.89 -13.66 7.00
N THR A 132 4.09 -14.50 8.03
CA THR A 132 3.02 -14.85 8.98
C THR A 132 2.51 -13.61 9.69
N ALA A 133 3.40 -12.75 10.20
CA ALA A 133 3.01 -11.52 10.89
C ALA A 133 2.26 -10.53 9.96
N ILE A 134 2.63 -10.45 8.67
CA ILE A 134 1.88 -9.68 7.67
C ILE A 134 0.52 -10.34 7.42
N GLY A 135 0.47 -11.66 7.27
CA GLY A 135 -0.76 -12.41 7.07
C GLY A 135 -1.76 -12.23 8.21
N ASP A 136 -1.31 -12.32 9.46
CA ASP A 136 -2.14 -12.10 10.65
C ASP A 136 -2.73 -10.68 10.66
N TRP A 137 -1.91 -9.68 10.32
CA TRP A 137 -2.38 -8.30 10.21
C TRP A 137 -3.42 -8.15 9.08
N MET A 138 -3.20 -8.78 7.93
CA MET A 138 -4.10 -8.76 6.79
C MET A 138 -5.43 -9.47 7.06
N GLN A 139 -5.47 -10.52 7.90
CA GLN A 139 -6.72 -11.16 8.31
C GLN A 139 -7.65 -10.20 9.05
N VAL A 140 -7.08 -9.27 9.81
CA VAL A 140 -7.84 -8.25 10.55
C VAL A 140 -8.14 -7.02 9.69
N ASN A 141 -7.15 -6.55 8.93
CA ASN A 141 -7.19 -5.24 8.28
C ASN A 141 -7.36 -5.30 6.75
N GLY A 142 -7.50 -6.50 6.17
CA GLY A 142 -7.54 -6.70 4.72
C GLY A 142 -8.67 -5.96 4.01
N GLU A 143 -9.82 -5.71 4.68
CA GLU A 143 -10.90 -4.91 4.10
C GLU A 143 -10.51 -3.44 3.84
N ALA A 144 -9.49 -2.94 4.53
CA ALA A 144 -8.94 -1.60 4.31
C ALA A 144 -7.88 -1.56 3.19
N ILE A 145 -7.52 -2.71 2.62
CA ILE A 145 -6.51 -2.87 1.57
C ILE A 145 -7.15 -3.37 0.28
N TYR A 146 -7.90 -4.50 0.35
CA TYR A 146 -8.47 -5.14 -0.83
C TYR A 146 -9.72 -4.41 -1.34
N ASP A 147 -9.82 -4.26 -2.67
CA ASP A 147 -10.93 -3.61 -3.36
C ASP A 147 -11.17 -2.16 -2.89
N THR A 148 -10.13 -1.49 -2.40
CA THR A 148 -10.18 -0.10 -2.02
C THR A 148 -9.65 0.81 -3.14
N HIS A 149 -9.99 2.07 -3.05
CA HIS A 149 -9.47 3.12 -3.92
C HIS A 149 -8.89 4.26 -3.06
N VAL A 150 -8.15 5.14 -3.70
CA VAL A 150 -7.63 6.34 -3.04
C VAL A 150 -8.77 7.26 -2.58
N TRP A 151 -8.59 7.85 -1.43
CA TRP A 151 -9.44 8.95 -0.99
C TRP A 151 -8.92 10.28 -1.58
N ARG A 152 -9.56 11.40 -1.27
CA ARG A 152 -9.17 12.74 -1.75
C ARG A 152 -7.77 13.18 -1.32
N THR A 153 -7.20 12.58 -0.28
CA THR A 153 -5.81 12.68 0.16
C THR A 153 -5.32 11.30 0.59
N PHE A 154 -4.04 11.01 0.35
CA PHE A 154 -3.48 9.71 0.74
C PHE A 154 -3.35 9.53 2.24
N GLY A 155 -3.28 10.62 2.99
CA GLY A 155 -3.04 10.58 4.42
C GLY A 155 -2.74 11.95 5.00
N GLU A 156 -2.33 11.95 6.26
CA GLU A 156 -1.85 13.11 7.00
C GLU A 156 -0.78 12.70 7.99
N GLY A 157 -0.09 13.66 8.55
CA GLY A 157 0.92 13.48 9.59
C GLY A 157 2.23 14.20 9.30
N PRO A 158 3.14 14.24 10.28
CA PRO A 158 4.40 14.99 10.17
C PRO A 158 5.46 14.27 9.33
N THR A 159 5.39 12.93 9.20
CA THR A 159 6.45 12.15 8.57
C THR A 159 6.35 12.19 7.05
N LYS A 160 7.43 12.63 6.41
CA LYS A 160 7.54 12.65 4.95
C LYS A 160 8.12 11.34 4.44
N VAL A 161 7.53 10.84 3.36
CA VAL A 161 8.03 9.69 2.62
C VAL A 161 8.84 10.20 1.43
N GLN A 162 10.02 9.64 1.22
CA GLN A 162 10.90 10.01 0.11
C GLN A 162 10.31 9.48 -1.21
N ASP A 163 10.24 10.34 -2.23
CA ASP A 163 9.79 9.96 -3.58
C ASP A 163 10.91 9.26 -4.35
N GLY A 164 10.53 8.26 -5.17
CA GLY A 164 11.45 7.60 -6.09
C GLY A 164 11.98 6.25 -5.61
N GLY A 165 12.82 5.65 -6.46
CA GLY A 165 13.38 4.32 -6.25
C GLY A 165 14.43 4.27 -5.12
N PHE A 166 14.70 3.05 -4.63
CA PHE A 166 15.69 2.75 -3.59
C PHE A 166 15.50 3.55 -2.28
N SER A 167 14.25 3.85 -1.93
CA SER A 167 13.88 4.58 -0.71
C SER A 167 13.31 3.68 0.40
N ASP A 168 13.10 2.40 0.16
CA ASP A 168 12.53 1.44 1.10
C ASP A 168 13.41 1.18 2.33
N GLY A 169 14.75 1.31 2.19
CA GLY A 169 15.70 1.23 3.30
C GLY A 169 15.78 2.49 4.17
N VAL A 170 15.13 3.59 3.78
CA VAL A 170 15.13 4.83 4.57
C VAL A 170 14.18 4.66 5.75
N LYS A 171 14.72 4.75 6.98
CA LYS A 171 13.93 4.62 8.19
C LYS A 171 12.90 5.74 8.29
N LYS A 172 11.63 5.36 8.39
CA LYS A 172 10.49 6.25 8.61
C LYS A 172 10.11 6.20 10.09
N ASN A 173 10.24 7.32 10.78
CA ASN A 173 9.88 7.41 12.19
C ASN A 173 8.42 7.91 12.30
N PHE A 174 7.48 7.05 11.91
CA PHE A 174 6.05 7.37 12.03
C PHE A 174 5.65 7.62 13.48
N THR A 175 4.70 8.51 13.65
CA THR A 175 4.08 8.91 14.91
C THR A 175 2.60 8.52 14.92
N GLY A 176 1.94 8.62 16.04
CA GLY A 176 0.49 8.40 16.12
C GLY A 176 -0.36 9.49 15.45
N GLU A 177 0.28 10.52 14.87
CA GLU A 177 -0.37 11.51 14.01
C GLU A 177 -0.27 11.17 12.51
N ASP A 178 0.51 10.11 12.15
CA ASP A 178 0.66 9.68 10.77
C ASP A 178 -0.44 8.68 10.40
N PHE A 179 -1.33 9.12 9.51
CA PHE A 179 -2.42 8.32 8.97
C PHE A 179 -2.26 8.11 7.47
N ARG A 180 -2.81 6.98 7.01
CA ARG A 180 -3.07 6.74 5.58
C ARG A 180 -4.54 6.43 5.38
N PHE A 181 -5.05 6.82 4.22
CA PHE A 181 -6.47 6.70 3.91
C PHE A 181 -6.70 5.85 2.68
N THR A 182 -7.63 4.91 2.81
CA THR A 182 -8.22 4.17 1.69
C THR A 182 -9.73 4.27 1.82
N ALA A 183 -10.45 4.08 0.73
CA ALA A 183 -11.91 4.18 0.73
C ALA A 183 -12.54 3.03 -0.05
N LYS A 184 -13.71 2.60 0.39
CA LYS A 184 -14.55 1.61 -0.28
C LYS A 184 -16.01 1.94 -0.02
N ASP A 185 -16.78 2.12 -1.09
CA ASP A 185 -18.18 2.53 -1.01
C ASP A 185 -18.35 3.81 -0.14
N ASP A 186 -19.15 3.75 0.90
CA ASP A 186 -19.40 4.81 1.88
C ASP A 186 -18.46 4.78 3.10
N THR A 187 -17.40 3.99 3.01
CA THR A 187 -16.47 3.75 4.14
C THR A 187 -15.11 4.34 3.85
N LEU A 188 -14.62 5.12 4.79
CA LEU A 188 -13.23 5.57 4.86
C LEU A 188 -12.47 4.72 5.89
N PHE A 189 -11.35 4.17 5.49
CA PHE A 189 -10.41 3.53 6.39
C PHE A 189 -9.28 4.51 6.71
N ALA A 190 -9.14 4.86 7.98
CA ALA A 190 -8.03 5.68 8.48
C ALA A 190 -7.07 4.77 9.24
N ILE A 191 -5.90 4.53 8.66
CA ILE A 191 -4.91 3.60 9.17
C ILE A 191 -3.83 4.40 9.89
N ALA A 192 -3.76 4.29 11.22
CA ALA A 192 -2.72 4.89 12.05
C ALA A 192 -1.44 4.06 11.92
N LEU A 193 -0.37 4.64 11.38
CA LEU A 193 0.89 3.95 11.12
C LEU A 193 1.69 3.66 12.39
N LYS A 194 1.38 4.35 13.46
CA LYS A 194 1.93 4.14 14.80
C LYS A 194 0.82 4.19 15.84
N VAL A 195 0.81 3.22 16.72
CA VAL A 195 -0.13 3.19 17.84
C VAL A 195 0.27 4.19 18.91
N ASN A 196 -0.71 4.95 19.43
CA ASN A 196 -0.53 5.87 20.54
C ASN A 196 -0.74 5.14 21.87
N ASP A 197 0.22 5.26 22.79
CA ASP A 197 0.18 4.62 24.09
C ASP A 197 -1.02 5.06 24.95
N ASN A 198 -1.50 6.30 24.74
CA ASN A 198 -2.67 6.83 25.45
C ASN A 198 -4.02 6.46 24.77
N GLY A 199 -3.99 5.78 23.63
CA GLY A 199 -5.17 5.39 22.86
C GLY A 199 -5.95 6.55 22.24
N GLU A 200 -5.39 7.75 22.19
CA GLU A 200 -6.02 8.95 21.64
C GLU A 200 -5.48 9.24 20.23
N TYR A 201 -6.41 9.51 19.30
CA TYR A 201 -6.11 9.76 17.89
C TYR A 201 -6.87 10.98 17.40
N HIS A 202 -6.25 11.74 16.52
CA HIS A 202 -6.81 12.97 15.98
C HIS A 202 -6.61 13.02 14.46
N ILE A 203 -7.72 12.95 13.70
CA ILE A 203 -7.73 12.98 12.24
C ILE A 203 -8.18 14.36 11.76
N ARG A 204 -7.23 15.23 11.44
CA ARG A 204 -7.48 16.64 11.05
C ARG A 204 -8.17 16.77 9.70
N SER A 205 -7.95 15.81 8.78
CA SER A 205 -8.60 15.79 7.46
C SER A 205 -10.12 15.63 7.54
N LEU A 206 -10.64 15.20 8.69
CA LEU A 206 -12.08 15.04 8.95
C LEU A 206 -12.68 16.17 9.78
N ARG A 207 -12.00 17.31 9.93
CA ARG A 207 -12.52 18.47 10.66
C ARG A 207 -13.83 19.00 10.07
N MET A 208 -14.68 19.54 10.92
CA MET A 208 -15.89 20.28 10.52
C MET A 208 -15.50 21.71 10.16
N GLN A 209 -16.22 22.29 9.18
CA GLN A 209 -16.10 23.71 8.89
C GLN A 209 -17.45 24.23 8.40
N GLU A 210 -18.00 25.22 9.09
CA GLU A 210 -19.37 25.64 8.88
C GLU A 210 -19.61 26.51 7.64
N HIS A 211 -18.64 27.27 7.10
CA HIS A 211 -18.96 28.33 6.13
C HIS A 211 -17.94 28.65 5.03
N THR A 212 -16.96 27.83 4.72
CA THR A 212 -15.98 28.15 3.68
C THR A 212 -15.86 27.06 2.60
N ALA A 213 -15.86 27.50 1.34
CA ALA A 213 -15.41 26.65 0.23
C ALA A 213 -13.95 26.26 0.45
N GLY A 214 -13.62 24.97 0.37
CA GLY A 214 -12.26 24.53 0.57
C GLY A 214 -12.09 23.02 0.65
N THR A 215 -10.95 22.60 1.13
CA THR A 215 -10.49 21.21 1.18
C THR A 215 -11.05 20.38 2.35
N VAL A 216 -12.03 20.91 3.07
CA VAL A 216 -12.64 20.28 4.25
C VAL A 216 -13.65 19.21 3.82
N TYR A 217 -13.76 18.14 4.61
CA TYR A 217 -14.79 17.14 4.39
C TYR A 217 -16.14 17.61 4.97
N HIS A 218 -17.13 17.82 4.11
CA HIS A 218 -18.45 18.32 4.48
C HIS A 218 -19.48 17.22 4.78
N GLY A 219 -19.17 15.95 4.48
CA GLY A 219 -20.04 14.83 4.77
C GLY A 219 -20.17 14.54 6.27
N LEU A 220 -21.15 13.75 6.63
CA LEU A 220 -21.35 13.30 8.00
C LEU A 220 -20.46 12.09 8.30
N VAL A 221 -19.99 11.98 9.53
CA VAL A 221 -19.45 10.75 10.09
C VAL A 221 -20.61 10.08 10.85
N GLU A 222 -21.04 8.93 10.39
CA GLU A 222 -22.14 8.19 10.99
C GLU A 222 -21.67 7.29 12.14
N SER A 223 -20.55 6.60 11.94
CA SER A 223 -19.98 5.71 12.95
C SER A 223 -18.48 5.57 12.79
N VAL A 224 -17.83 5.19 13.87
CA VAL A 224 -16.40 4.84 13.93
C VAL A 224 -16.28 3.53 14.68
N SER A 225 -15.54 2.59 14.11
CA SER A 225 -15.13 1.35 14.75
C SER A 225 -13.66 1.09 14.54
N VAL A 226 -13.07 0.15 15.25
CA VAL A 226 -11.67 -0.27 15.13
C VAL A 226 -11.66 -1.70 14.63
N LEU A 227 -10.92 -1.98 13.57
CA LEU A 227 -10.77 -3.35 13.09
C LEU A 227 -10.00 -4.20 14.11
N GLY A 228 -10.45 -5.44 14.32
CA GLY A 228 -9.82 -6.38 15.25
C GLY A 228 -10.35 -6.34 16.69
N THR A 229 -11.37 -5.53 16.97
CA THR A 229 -12.05 -5.52 18.27
C THR A 229 -13.52 -5.18 18.12
N ASP A 230 -14.33 -5.71 19.04
CA ASP A 230 -15.76 -5.37 19.18
C ASP A 230 -15.96 -4.15 20.10
N ASP A 231 -14.92 -3.68 20.79
CA ASP A 231 -14.98 -2.52 21.66
C ASP A 231 -15.21 -1.25 20.82
N ALA A 232 -16.33 -0.58 21.03
CA ALA A 232 -16.65 0.66 20.36
C ALA A 232 -15.76 1.80 20.90
N PRO A 233 -15.03 2.54 20.04
CA PRO A 233 -14.28 3.71 20.46
C PRO A 233 -15.23 4.84 20.84
N VAL A 234 -14.78 5.71 21.76
CA VAL A 234 -15.43 7.00 22.00
C VAL A 234 -14.91 8.00 20.97
N TRP A 235 -15.80 8.72 20.30
CA TRP A 235 -15.38 9.70 19.32
C TRP A 235 -16.24 10.96 19.32
N THR A 236 -15.63 12.06 18.93
CA THR A 236 -16.28 13.36 18.69
C THR A 236 -15.67 14.02 17.46
N ARG A 237 -16.41 14.92 16.81
CA ARG A 237 -15.93 15.66 15.65
C ARG A 237 -16.21 17.16 15.83
N ASP A 238 -15.20 17.99 15.57
CA ASP A 238 -15.28 19.45 15.69
C ASP A 238 -14.50 20.15 14.56
N GLU A 239 -14.27 21.45 14.69
CA GLU A 239 -13.51 22.27 13.75
C GLU A 239 -12.02 21.90 13.67
N ASN A 240 -11.49 21.13 14.61
CA ASN A 240 -10.11 20.67 14.62
C ASN A 240 -9.93 19.31 13.95
N GLY A 241 -10.94 18.41 14.05
CA GLY A 241 -10.86 17.09 13.47
C GLY A 241 -11.86 16.08 14.03
N LEU A 242 -11.63 14.83 13.68
CA LEU A 242 -12.25 13.67 14.31
C LEU A 242 -11.32 13.16 15.42
N HIS A 243 -11.79 13.23 16.65
CA HIS A 243 -11.10 12.76 17.84
C HIS A 243 -11.62 11.38 18.19
N ILE A 244 -10.73 10.41 18.36
CA ILE A 244 -11.07 9.03 18.67
C ILE A 244 -10.28 8.58 19.88
N LYS A 245 -10.94 7.90 20.82
CA LYS A 245 -10.30 7.24 21.95
C LYS A 245 -10.70 5.77 21.99
N THR A 246 -9.72 4.88 22.04
CA THR A 246 -9.88 3.43 22.11
C THR A 246 -8.91 2.82 23.11
N ASN A 247 -9.30 1.69 23.70
CA ASN A 247 -8.41 0.87 24.52
C ASN A 247 -7.70 -0.22 23.70
N TYR A 248 -8.06 -0.35 22.41
CA TYR A 248 -7.41 -1.32 21.52
C TYR A 248 -5.95 -0.92 21.28
N THR A 249 -5.05 -1.87 21.40
CA THR A 249 -3.61 -1.67 21.20
C THR A 249 -3.02 -2.77 20.33
N SER A 250 -1.96 -2.47 19.63
CA SER A 250 -1.25 -3.40 18.74
C SER A 250 0.23 -2.96 18.64
N ASP A 251 1.10 -3.88 18.28
CA ASP A 251 2.49 -3.57 17.89
C ASP A 251 2.62 -3.19 16.41
N LYS A 252 1.50 -3.21 15.66
CA LYS A 252 1.38 -2.90 14.23
C LYS A 252 0.34 -1.80 13.99
N PRO A 253 0.28 -1.21 12.78
CA PRO A 253 -0.75 -0.26 12.40
C PRO A 253 -2.16 -0.73 12.75
N ILE A 254 -2.99 0.18 13.24
CA ILE A 254 -4.40 -0.08 13.52
C ILE A 254 -5.30 0.70 12.56
N THR A 255 -6.46 0.15 12.27
CA THR A 255 -7.39 0.72 11.30
C THR A 255 -8.69 1.17 11.97
N PHE A 256 -9.03 2.44 11.78
CA PHE A 256 -10.35 2.98 12.07
C PHE A 256 -11.22 2.87 10.81
N LYS A 257 -12.33 2.16 10.95
CA LYS A 257 -13.37 2.06 9.92
C LYS A 257 -14.41 3.13 10.20
N ILE A 258 -14.52 4.09 9.30
CA ILE A 258 -15.34 5.29 9.44
C ILE A 258 -16.41 5.27 8.37
N LYS A 259 -17.67 5.14 8.78
CA LYS A 259 -18.80 5.22 7.87
C LYS A 259 -19.14 6.68 7.62
N LEU A 260 -19.25 7.02 6.34
CA LEU A 260 -19.53 8.37 5.85
C LEU A 260 -20.91 8.43 5.18
N ASN A 261 -21.52 9.62 5.19
CA ASN A 261 -22.79 9.89 4.50
C ASN A 261 -22.65 11.17 3.63
#